data_2dd9a2dfaa93ccd19e6656396e7a8457
#
_entry.id   2dd9a2dfaa93ccd19e6656396e7a8457
#
_cell.length_a   1.000
_cell.length_b   1.000
_cell.length_c   1.000
_cell.angle_alpha   90.00
_cell.angle_beta   90.00
_cell.angle_gamma   90.00
#
_symmetry.space_group_name_H-M   'P 1'
#
loop_
_entity.id
_entity.type
_entity.pdbx_description
1 polymer ?
#
loop_
_entity_poly.entity_id
_entity_poly.type
_entity_poly.pdbx_seq_one_letter_code
_entity_poly.pdbx_strand_id
1 'polypeptide(L)'
;KSGTRDSLRQIISTWRDYLSMADKLGINTNDEIVYRVKLLRQRHDELVEQLRKRERDMEAAATARKYRKIAGICRSIKPKYEYTGEVYSIVVPSGVRDIMREGDALSHCVGKSDRYWERIEQQEAYILFLRKTAEIDKPYYTLEVEPNGTIRQKRTYFDRQNDDLKDAEKFLKEWQKVVSERLTESDREKAEKSKVLRLQEFEQLRQDDIRIHTGDLAGQRLVDVLVSDLMETAA
;
A
#
# COMPACT_ATOMS: atom_id res chain seq x y z
N LYS A 1 -2.08 -22.60 -32.01
CA LYS A 1 -1.34 -22.56 -30.73
C LYS A 1 0.15 -22.74 -31.08
N SER A 2 0.88 -21.66 -31.39
CA SER A 2 2.31 -21.66 -31.63
C SER A 2 3.04 -21.63 -30.27
N GLY A 3 3.22 -22.79 -29.67
CA GLY A 3 4.15 -22.95 -28.56
C GLY A 3 5.56 -22.87 -29.13
N THR A 4 6.25 -21.75 -28.90
CA THR A 4 7.68 -21.64 -29.14
C THR A 4 8.37 -22.70 -28.28
N ARG A 5 9.03 -23.68 -28.93
CA ARG A 5 9.84 -24.68 -28.22
C ARG A 5 11.08 -23.96 -27.68
N ASP A 6 11.32 -24.09 -26.36
CA ASP A 6 12.53 -23.59 -25.76
C ASP A 6 13.77 -24.21 -26.39
N SER A 7 14.78 -23.39 -26.58
CA SER A 7 16.11 -23.93 -26.94
C SER A 7 16.71 -24.72 -25.77
N LEU A 8 17.56 -25.68 -26.07
CA LEU A 8 18.26 -26.46 -25.04
C LEU A 8 18.99 -25.54 -24.02
N ARG A 9 19.57 -24.45 -24.50
CA ARG A 9 20.23 -23.45 -23.65
C ARG A 9 19.24 -22.81 -22.64
N GLN A 10 18.04 -22.45 -23.08
CA GLN A 10 16.98 -21.90 -22.20
C GLN A 10 16.53 -22.93 -21.17
N ILE A 11 16.32 -24.19 -21.57
CA ILE A 11 15.93 -25.26 -20.65
C ILE A 11 17.01 -25.48 -19.57
N ILE A 12 18.28 -25.51 -19.94
CA ILE A 12 19.40 -25.68 -18.99
C ILE A 12 19.50 -24.47 -18.04
N SER A 13 19.31 -23.24 -18.56
CA SER A 13 19.32 -22.04 -17.73
C SER A 13 18.18 -22.08 -16.70
N THR A 14 16.95 -22.33 -17.14
CA THR A 14 15.77 -22.43 -16.24
C THR A 14 15.95 -23.54 -15.19
N TRP A 15 16.55 -24.67 -15.58
CA TRP A 15 16.80 -25.77 -14.64
C TRP A 15 17.86 -25.40 -13.56
N ARG A 16 18.93 -24.70 -13.94
CA ARG A 16 19.92 -24.18 -12.97
C ARG A 16 19.31 -23.16 -12.03
N ASP A 17 18.52 -22.24 -12.55
CA ASP A 17 17.79 -21.22 -11.75
C ASP A 17 16.82 -21.90 -10.79
N TYR A 18 16.07 -22.91 -11.25
CA TYR A 18 15.19 -23.72 -10.41
C TYR A 18 15.94 -24.38 -9.25
N LEU A 19 17.05 -25.07 -9.50
CA LEU A 19 17.85 -25.72 -8.45
C LEU A 19 18.45 -24.69 -7.47
N SER A 20 18.93 -23.55 -7.97
CA SER A 20 19.44 -22.47 -7.12
C SER A 20 18.34 -21.90 -6.19
N MET A 21 17.13 -21.75 -6.70
CA MET A 21 15.99 -21.31 -5.89
C MET A 21 15.54 -22.38 -4.89
N ALA A 22 15.54 -23.65 -5.30
CA ALA A 22 15.23 -24.76 -4.40
C ALA A 22 16.19 -24.81 -3.22
N ASP A 23 17.49 -24.65 -3.45
CA ASP A 23 18.53 -24.60 -2.42
C ASP A 23 18.29 -23.41 -1.46
N LYS A 24 18.03 -22.20 -1.97
CA LYS A 24 17.70 -21.02 -1.15
C LYS A 24 16.45 -21.22 -0.28
N LEU A 25 15.52 -22.05 -0.72
CA LEU A 25 14.31 -22.42 0.04
C LEU A 25 14.55 -23.58 1.02
N GLY A 26 15.77 -24.19 1.02
CA GLY A 26 16.13 -25.34 1.84
C GLY A 26 15.54 -26.66 1.35
N ILE A 27 15.15 -26.73 0.08
CA ILE A 27 14.71 -27.97 -0.57
C ILE A 27 15.94 -28.80 -0.96
N ASN A 28 15.92 -30.07 -0.63
CA ASN A 28 17.06 -30.96 -0.95
C ASN A 28 17.20 -31.18 -2.46
N THR A 29 18.16 -30.49 -3.08
CA THR A 29 18.42 -30.56 -4.52
C THR A 29 19.07 -31.87 -4.98
N ASN A 30 19.50 -32.72 -4.05
CA ASN A 30 19.98 -34.08 -4.36
C ASN A 30 18.88 -35.12 -4.45
N ASP A 31 17.63 -34.75 -4.07
CA ASP A 31 16.47 -35.61 -4.25
C ASP A 31 16.15 -35.75 -5.75
N GLU A 32 16.00 -36.99 -6.21
CA GLU A 32 15.78 -37.29 -7.63
C GLU A 32 14.50 -36.63 -8.17
N ILE A 33 13.44 -36.47 -7.33
CA ILE A 33 12.21 -35.80 -7.69
C ILE A 33 12.45 -34.31 -7.96
N VAL A 34 13.31 -33.68 -7.19
CA VAL A 34 13.71 -32.26 -7.34
C VAL A 34 14.66 -32.11 -8.53
N TYR A 35 15.71 -32.94 -8.59
CA TYR A 35 16.70 -32.85 -9.65
C TYR A 35 16.13 -33.18 -11.04
N ARG A 36 15.25 -34.21 -11.15
CA ARG A 36 14.58 -34.63 -12.40
C ARG A 36 13.16 -34.10 -12.52
N VAL A 37 12.97 -32.82 -12.20
CA VAL A 37 11.65 -32.16 -12.23
C VAL A 37 10.96 -32.33 -13.60
N LYS A 38 9.72 -32.82 -13.60
CA LYS A 38 8.97 -33.08 -14.84
C LYS A 38 8.35 -31.84 -15.48
N LEU A 39 7.88 -30.88 -14.70
CA LEU A 39 7.23 -29.65 -15.16
C LEU A 39 8.09 -28.44 -14.80
N LEU A 40 9.30 -28.40 -15.39
CA LEU A 40 10.35 -27.46 -15.00
C LEU A 40 9.86 -25.99 -14.93
N ARG A 41 9.20 -25.48 -15.97
CA ARG A 41 8.71 -24.09 -15.97
C ARG A 41 7.71 -23.81 -14.86
N GLN A 42 6.72 -24.69 -14.72
CA GLN A 42 5.72 -24.54 -13.66
C GLN A 42 6.39 -24.55 -12.27
N ARG A 43 7.28 -25.51 -12.03
CA ARG A 43 7.99 -25.60 -10.74
C ARG A 43 8.93 -24.44 -10.50
N HIS A 44 9.60 -23.97 -11.55
CA HIS A 44 10.42 -22.75 -11.50
C HIS A 44 9.54 -21.55 -11.07
N ASP A 45 8.42 -21.34 -11.72
CA ASP A 45 7.54 -20.20 -11.42
C ASP A 45 6.94 -20.28 -10.00
N GLU A 46 6.59 -21.50 -9.54
CA GLU A 46 6.18 -21.75 -8.15
C GLU A 46 7.27 -21.35 -7.14
N LEU A 47 8.55 -21.69 -7.40
CA LEU A 47 9.65 -21.30 -6.52
C LEU A 47 9.95 -19.80 -6.57
N VAL A 48 9.84 -19.17 -7.74
CA VAL A 48 9.93 -17.70 -7.85
C VAL A 48 8.92 -17.03 -6.94
N GLU A 49 7.65 -17.46 -6.98
CA GLU A 49 6.62 -16.89 -6.11
C GLU A 49 6.86 -17.17 -4.62
N GLN A 50 7.35 -18.35 -4.27
CA GLN A 50 7.70 -18.68 -2.88
C GLN A 50 8.84 -17.80 -2.37
N LEU A 51 9.89 -17.59 -3.15
CA LEU A 51 11.02 -16.72 -2.78
C LEU A 51 10.56 -15.27 -2.63
N ARG A 52 9.81 -14.73 -3.60
CA ARG A 52 9.26 -13.39 -3.53
C ARG A 52 8.40 -13.20 -2.29
N LYS A 53 7.56 -14.19 -1.96
CA LYS A 53 6.74 -14.15 -0.75
C LYS A 53 7.60 -14.12 0.51
N ARG A 54 8.63 -14.96 0.57
CA ARG A 54 9.57 -15.01 1.71
C ARG A 54 10.32 -13.69 1.88
N GLU A 55 10.81 -13.12 0.79
CA GLU A 55 11.51 -11.83 0.80
C GLU A 55 10.59 -10.70 1.30
N ARG A 56 9.35 -10.63 0.79
CA ARG A 56 8.33 -9.67 1.27
C ARG A 56 8.00 -9.87 2.76
N ASP A 57 7.86 -11.10 3.21
CA ASP A 57 7.58 -11.39 4.63
C ASP A 57 8.77 -11.00 5.53
N MET A 58 9.99 -11.19 5.07
CA MET A 58 11.21 -10.76 5.79
C MET A 58 11.33 -9.23 5.83
N GLU A 59 11.07 -8.54 4.73
CA GLU A 59 11.07 -7.08 4.65
C GLU A 59 9.99 -6.49 5.56
N ALA A 60 8.77 -7.02 5.51
CA ALA A 60 7.68 -6.58 6.39
C ALA A 60 8.01 -6.81 7.88
N ALA A 61 8.67 -7.93 8.22
CA ALA A 61 9.10 -8.19 9.58
C ALA A 61 10.23 -7.23 10.03
N ALA A 62 11.17 -6.90 9.15
CA ALA A 62 12.23 -5.94 9.41
C ALA A 62 11.66 -4.53 9.62
N THR A 63 10.77 -4.09 8.74
CA THR A 63 10.06 -2.80 8.85
C THR A 63 9.23 -2.72 10.12
N ALA A 64 8.49 -3.79 10.47
CA ALA A 64 7.73 -3.84 11.72
C ALA A 64 8.60 -3.79 12.98
N ARG A 65 9.83 -4.30 12.92
CA ARG A 65 10.81 -4.17 14.02
C ARG A 65 11.36 -2.74 14.13
N LYS A 66 11.55 -2.05 13.01
CA LYS A 66 11.98 -0.65 12.96
C LYS A 66 10.87 0.26 13.50
N TYR A 67 9.64 0.06 13.06
CA TYR A 67 8.45 0.88 13.38
C TYR A 67 7.47 0.13 14.29
N ARG A 68 7.87 -0.04 15.55
CA ARG A 68 7.20 -0.94 16.51
C ARG A 68 5.82 -0.46 16.96
N LYS A 69 5.53 0.84 16.85
CA LYS A 69 4.27 1.43 17.33
C LYS A 69 3.12 1.22 16.34
N ILE A 70 3.40 0.99 15.06
CA ILE A 70 2.39 0.99 13.99
C ILE A 70 1.24 0.02 14.27
N ALA A 71 1.53 -1.23 14.63
CA ALA A 71 0.49 -2.22 14.91
C ALA A 71 -0.41 -1.81 16.10
N GLY A 72 0.18 -1.20 17.13
CA GLY A 72 -0.56 -0.63 18.26
C GLY A 72 -1.44 0.54 17.86
N ILE A 73 -0.89 1.45 17.04
CA ILE A 73 -1.62 2.61 16.50
C ILE A 73 -2.79 2.14 15.64
N CYS A 74 -2.56 1.23 14.68
CA CYS A 74 -3.63 0.67 13.84
C CYS A 74 -4.78 0.09 14.69
N ARG A 75 -4.43 -0.67 15.73
CA ARG A 75 -5.42 -1.22 16.66
C ARG A 75 -6.20 -0.14 17.41
N SER A 76 -5.51 0.92 17.86
CA SER A 76 -6.14 2.01 18.63
C SER A 76 -7.06 2.90 17.79
N ILE A 77 -6.74 3.09 16.51
CA ILE A 77 -7.55 3.90 15.61
C ILE A 77 -8.73 3.14 14.98
N LYS A 78 -8.66 1.81 14.94
CA LYS A 78 -9.65 0.95 14.29
C LYS A 78 -11.10 1.28 14.70
N PRO A 79 -11.47 1.42 15.99
CA PRO A 79 -12.84 1.73 16.37
C PRO A 79 -13.35 3.09 15.90
N LYS A 80 -12.43 4.02 15.59
CA LYS A 80 -12.76 5.38 15.18
C LYS A 80 -12.97 5.49 13.67
N TYR A 81 -12.11 4.81 12.90
CA TYR A 81 -12.01 5.02 11.44
C TYR A 81 -12.62 3.89 10.62
N GLU A 82 -12.71 2.66 11.18
CA GLU A 82 -13.33 1.56 10.44
C GLU A 82 -14.84 1.78 10.31
N TYR A 83 -15.33 1.64 9.08
CA TYR A 83 -16.71 1.88 8.76
C TYR A 83 -17.15 1.03 7.56
N THR A 84 -18.27 0.34 7.71
CA THR A 84 -18.85 -0.50 6.66
C THR A 84 -20.15 0.12 6.19
N GLY A 85 -20.19 0.54 4.94
CA GLY A 85 -21.41 0.96 4.25
C GLY A 85 -21.94 -0.14 3.33
N GLU A 86 -23.01 0.15 2.64
CA GLU A 86 -23.67 -0.79 1.73
C GLU A 86 -22.78 -1.12 0.52
N VAL A 87 -22.20 -0.11 -0.13
CA VAL A 87 -21.39 -0.24 -1.36
C VAL A 87 -19.90 -0.20 -1.07
N TYR A 88 -19.48 0.68 -0.14
CA TYR A 88 -18.09 0.90 0.20
C TYR A 88 -17.83 0.71 1.69
N SER A 89 -16.59 0.38 2.01
CA SER A 89 -16.11 0.22 3.39
C SER A 89 -14.74 0.87 3.54
N ILE A 90 -14.47 1.43 4.73
CA ILE A 90 -13.13 1.83 5.16
C ILE A 90 -12.57 0.75 6.08
N VAL A 91 -11.41 0.22 5.72
CA VAL A 91 -10.68 -0.81 6.45
C VAL A 91 -9.41 -0.22 7.04
N VAL A 92 -9.18 -0.46 8.32
CA VAL A 92 -7.94 -0.09 9.00
C VAL A 92 -6.98 -1.29 8.93
N PRO A 93 -5.74 -1.12 8.39
CA PRO A 93 -4.77 -2.21 8.34
C PRO A 93 -4.41 -2.70 9.75
N SER A 94 -4.03 -3.96 9.87
CA SER A 94 -3.56 -4.51 11.15
C SER A 94 -2.13 -4.09 11.49
N GLY A 95 -1.37 -3.58 10.51
CA GLY A 95 -0.01 -3.11 10.67
C GLY A 95 0.78 -3.07 9.37
N VAL A 96 2.09 -3.05 9.50
CA VAL A 96 3.07 -2.89 8.40
C VAL A 96 2.83 -3.87 7.25
N ARG A 97 2.61 -5.16 7.55
CA ARG A 97 2.43 -6.19 6.52
C ARG A 97 1.25 -5.90 5.59
N ASP A 98 0.13 -5.45 6.14
CA ASP A 98 -1.07 -5.17 5.33
C ASP A 98 -0.85 -3.95 4.44
N ILE A 99 -0.18 -2.91 4.97
CA ILE A 99 0.16 -1.70 4.20
C ILE A 99 1.13 -2.04 3.06
N MET A 100 2.14 -2.87 3.31
CA MET A 100 3.08 -3.29 2.25
C MET A 100 2.38 -4.13 1.17
N ARG A 101 1.49 -5.06 1.57
CA ARG A 101 0.69 -5.85 0.62
C ARG A 101 -0.22 -4.98 -0.24
N GLU A 102 -0.81 -3.95 0.34
CA GLU A 102 -1.61 -2.97 -0.39
C GLU A 102 -0.78 -2.24 -1.44
N GLY A 103 0.38 -1.69 -1.03
CA GLY A 103 1.29 -1.01 -1.94
C GLY A 103 1.77 -1.90 -3.09
N ASP A 104 2.08 -3.17 -2.81
CA ASP A 104 2.46 -4.13 -3.84
C ASP A 104 1.30 -4.44 -4.79
N ALA A 105 0.11 -4.68 -4.26
CA ALA A 105 -1.07 -5.04 -5.05
C ALA A 105 -1.52 -3.89 -5.98
N LEU A 106 -1.40 -2.64 -5.51
CA LEU A 106 -1.74 -1.45 -6.29
C LEU A 106 -0.55 -0.83 -7.01
N SER A 107 0.66 -1.42 -6.90
CA SER A 107 1.88 -0.96 -7.58
C SER A 107 2.19 0.51 -7.33
N HIS A 108 2.02 0.98 -6.08
CA HIS A 108 2.34 2.35 -5.68
C HIS A 108 3.34 2.39 -4.50
N CYS A 109 3.78 3.61 -4.11
CA CYS A 109 4.89 3.80 -3.18
C CYS A 109 4.55 3.59 -1.70
N VAL A 110 3.26 3.45 -1.35
CA VAL A 110 2.84 3.16 0.03
C VAL A 110 3.45 1.82 0.47
N GLY A 111 4.11 1.84 1.62
CA GLY A 111 4.82 0.66 2.13
C GLY A 111 6.28 0.55 1.72
N LYS A 112 6.78 1.40 0.81
CA LYS A 112 8.18 1.42 0.36
C LYS A 112 8.97 2.61 0.88
N SER A 113 8.31 3.70 1.24
CA SER A 113 8.95 4.92 1.74
C SER A 113 8.87 5.01 3.26
N ASP A 114 10.00 5.29 3.91
CA ASP A 114 10.11 5.53 5.35
C ASP A 114 9.18 6.68 5.80
N ARG A 115 8.91 7.64 4.93
CA ARG A 115 8.02 8.78 5.19
C ARG A 115 6.61 8.36 5.68
N TYR A 116 6.02 7.32 5.10
CA TYR A 116 4.70 6.85 5.54
C TYR A 116 4.77 6.21 6.92
N TRP A 117 5.82 5.44 7.19
CA TRP A 117 6.02 4.80 8.50
C TRP A 117 6.23 5.82 9.60
N GLU A 118 7.05 6.85 9.36
CA GLU A 118 7.30 7.94 10.29
C GLU A 118 6.03 8.73 10.60
N ARG A 119 5.24 9.08 9.57
CA ARG A 119 3.95 9.76 9.75
C ARG A 119 2.97 8.96 10.60
N ILE A 120 2.90 7.65 10.38
CA ILE A 120 2.03 6.78 11.20
C ILE A 120 2.53 6.75 12.65
N GLU A 121 3.82 6.54 12.88
CA GLU A 121 4.37 6.48 14.25
C GLU A 121 4.22 7.80 15.02
N GLN A 122 4.32 8.93 14.32
CA GLN A 122 4.10 10.27 14.87
C GLN A 122 2.61 10.63 14.96
N GLN A 123 1.74 9.78 14.44
CA GLN A 123 0.30 9.99 14.34
C GLN A 123 -0.03 11.29 13.58
N GLU A 124 0.80 11.64 12.60
CA GLU A 124 0.57 12.74 11.68
C GLU A 124 -0.47 12.35 10.61
N ALA A 125 -0.34 11.16 10.04
CA ALA A 125 -1.30 10.61 9.10
C ALA A 125 -1.37 9.09 9.24
N TYR A 126 -2.49 8.52 8.82
CA TYR A 126 -2.74 7.09 8.82
C TYR A 126 -2.97 6.60 7.40
N ILE A 127 -2.63 5.35 7.14
CA ILE A 127 -2.97 4.66 5.89
C ILE A 127 -4.21 3.81 6.16
N LEU A 128 -5.27 4.07 5.39
CA LEU A 128 -6.53 3.33 5.43
C LEU A 128 -6.84 2.80 4.03
N PHE A 129 -7.71 1.80 3.95
CA PHE A 129 -8.10 1.20 2.68
C PHE A 129 -9.58 1.45 2.41
N LEU A 130 -9.89 2.07 1.28
CA LEU A 130 -11.24 2.08 0.74
C LEU A 130 -11.46 0.77 -0.03
N ARG A 131 -12.54 0.09 0.25
CA ARG A 131 -12.94 -1.19 -0.36
C ARG A 131 -14.34 -1.12 -0.94
N LYS A 132 -14.60 -1.93 -1.95
CA LYS A 132 -15.98 -2.29 -2.29
C LYS A 132 -16.46 -3.31 -1.26
N THR A 133 -17.59 -3.06 -0.61
CA THR A 133 -18.08 -3.92 0.49
C THR A 133 -18.26 -5.38 0.06
N ALA A 134 -18.76 -5.60 -1.17
CA ALA A 134 -18.91 -6.94 -1.74
C ALA A 134 -17.57 -7.65 -2.03
N GLU A 135 -16.46 -6.94 -2.05
CA GLU A 135 -15.11 -7.44 -2.39
C GLU A 135 -14.09 -6.91 -1.38
N ILE A 136 -14.40 -7.03 -0.09
CA ILE A 136 -13.66 -6.40 1.02
C ILE A 136 -12.16 -6.78 1.05
N ASP A 137 -11.79 -7.95 0.57
CA ASP A 137 -10.41 -8.44 0.54
C ASP A 137 -9.63 -7.94 -0.70
N LYS A 138 -10.31 -7.32 -1.68
CA LYS A 138 -9.64 -6.82 -2.89
C LYS A 138 -9.19 -5.38 -2.70
N PRO A 139 -7.91 -5.06 -2.98
CA PRO A 139 -7.43 -3.69 -3.03
C PRO A 139 -8.25 -2.85 -4.02
N TYR A 140 -8.62 -1.63 -3.59
CA TYR A 140 -9.38 -0.70 -4.43
C TYR A 140 -8.73 0.69 -4.41
N TYR A 141 -8.75 1.40 -3.26
CA TYR A 141 -7.98 2.64 -3.07
C TYR A 141 -7.28 2.63 -1.72
N THR A 142 -6.07 3.16 -1.71
CA THR A 142 -5.34 3.53 -0.49
C THR A 142 -5.58 5.00 -0.18
N LEU A 143 -5.88 5.29 1.07
CA LEU A 143 -6.13 6.63 1.58
C LEU A 143 -5.03 7.01 2.56
N GLU A 144 -4.43 8.20 2.41
CA GLU A 144 -3.65 8.85 3.47
C GLU A 144 -4.54 9.84 4.20
N VAL A 145 -4.71 9.65 5.51
CA VAL A 145 -5.76 10.31 6.31
C VAL A 145 -5.17 10.96 7.55
N GLU A 146 -5.48 12.22 7.80
CA GLU A 146 -5.13 12.94 9.04
C GLU A 146 -5.99 12.50 10.23
N PRO A 147 -5.56 12.78 11.48
CA PRO A 147 -6.30 12.35 12.67
C PRO A 147 -7.74 12.89 12.79
N ASN A 148 -8.12 13.93 12.05
CA ASN A 148 -9.51 14.41 11.99
C ASN A 148 -10.35 13.77 10.88
N GLY A 149 -9.78 12.84 10.08
CA GLY A 149 -10.46 12.26 8.94
C GLY A 149 -10.28 13.02 7.62
N THR A 150 -9.50 14.11 7.60
CA THR A 150 -9.10 14.78 6.35
C THR A 150 -8.28 13.81 5.49
N ILE A 151 -8.68 13.61 4.25
CA ILE A 151 -8.00 12.73 3.32
C ILE A 151 -6.99 13.55 2.54
N ARG A 152 -5.68 13.26 2.71
CA ARG A 152 -4.59 13.91 1.98
C ARG A 152 -4.46 13.41 0.56
N GLN A 153 -4.58 12.10 0.38
CA GLN A 153 -4.44 11.42 -0.91
C GLN A 153 -5.38 10.24 -1.02
N LYS A 154 -5.81 9.96 -2.25
CA LYS A 154 -6.65 8.83 -2.64
C LYS A 154 -6.03 8.21 -3.89
N ARG A 155 -5.39 7.06 -3.80
CA ARG A 155 -4.66 6.45 -4.91
C ARG A 155 -5.03 4.98 -5.10
N THR A 156 -5.18 4.59 -6.36
CA THR A 156 -5.35 3.21 -6.80
C THR A 156 -4.13 2.76 -7.61
N TYR A 157 -4.29 1.80 -8.48
CA TYR A 157 -3.23 1.16 -9.25
C TYR A 157 -2.37 2.18 -10.02
N PHE A 158 -1.03 2.07 -9.84
CA PHE A 158 -0.03 3.02 -10.38
C PHE A 158 -0.24 4.49 -9.98
N ASP A 159 -0.59 4.74 -8.72
CA ASP A 159 -0.84 6.07 -8.16
C ASP A 159 -1.92 6.89 -8.89
N ARG A 160 -2.84 6.21 -9.59
CA ARG A 160 -3.93 6.84 -10.35
C ARG A 160 -5.13 7.17 -9.48
N GLN A 161 -5.97 8.05 -10.03
CA GLN A 161 -7.36 8.21 -9.64
C GLN A 161 -8.21 7.93 -10.88
N ASN A 162 -9.14 7.00 -10.78
CA ASN A 162 -10.06 6.67 -11.87
C ASN A 162 -11.39 7.42 -11.67
N ASP A 163 -12.19 7.52 -12.72
CA ASP A 163 -13.48 8.21 -12.67
C ASP A 163 -14.46 7.59 -11.66
N ASP A 164 -14.32 6.30 -11.36
CA ASP A 164 -15.13 5.58 -10.37
C ASP A 164 -14.94 6.06 -8.92
N LEU A 165 -13.87 6.81 -8.64
CA LEU A 165 -13.67 7.43 -7.33
C LEU A 165 -14.78 8.45 -7.00
N LYS A 166 -15.35 9.12 -8.02
CA LYS A 166 -16.45 10.09 -7.88
C LYS A 166 -17.69 9.43 -7.23
N ASP A 167 -17.92 8.15 -7.54
CA ASP A 167 -19.03 7.39 -6.97
C ASP A 167 -18.85 7.16 -5.46
N ALA A 168 -17.60 7.10 -5.00
CA ALA A 168 -17.27 6.94 -3.58
C ALA A 168 -17.21 8.25 -2.79
N GLU A 169 -17.21 9.44 -3.44
CA GLU A 169 -17.05 10.73 -2.74
C GLU A 169 -18.15 10.98 -1.71
N LYS A 170 -19.39 10.65 -2.04
CA LYS A 170 -20.51 10.80 -1.09
C LYS A 170 -20.30 9.94 0.15
N PHE A 171 -19.90 8.68 -0.05
CA PHE A 171 -19.58 7.78 1.04
C PHE A 171 -18.42 8.29 1.90
N LEU A 172 -17.35 8.80 1.27
CA LEU A 172 -16.21 9.37 2.00
C LEU A 172 -16.60 10.57 2.85
N LYS A 173 -17.50 11.45 2.36
CA LYS A 173 -18.03 12.58 3.14
C LYS A 173 -18.88 12.11 4.32
N GLU A 174 -19.71 11.09 4.13
CA GLU A 174 -20.49 10.47 5.20
C GLU A 174 -19.58 9.83 6.24
N TRP A 175 -18.57 9.09 5.80
CA TRP A 175 -17.58 8.51 6.67
C TRP A 175 -16.81 9.56 7.48
N GLN A 176 -16.39 10.68 6.87
CA GLN A 176 -15.73 11.79 7.59
C GLN A 176 -16.58 12.34 8.73
N LYS A 177 -17.90 12.45 8.54
CA LYS A 177 -18.82 12.87 9.61
C LYS A 177 -18.82 11.86 10.77
N VAL A 178 -18.95 10.59 10.45
CA VAL A 178 -18.91 9.51 11.46
C VAL A 178 -17.58 9.54 12.23
N VAL A 179 -16.45 9.74 11.54
CA VAL A 179 -15.14 9.89 12.19
C VAL A 179 -15.16 11.09 13.13
N SER A 180 -15.63 12.26 12.68
CA SER A 180 -15.62 13.49 13.49
C SER A 180 -16.38 13.34 14.82
N GLU A 181 -17.46 12.54 14.84
CA GLU A 181 -18.24 12.23 16.03
C GLU A 181 -17.52 11.30 17.02
N ARG A 182 -16.54 10.52 16.53
CA ARG A 182 -15.78 9.54 17.31
C ARG A 182 -14.43 10.07 17.85
N LEU A 183 -14.05 11.29 17.44
CA LEU A 183 -12.76 11.88 17.82
C LEU A 183 -12.77 12.34 19.28
N THR A 184 -11.61 12.10 19.93
CA THR A 184 -11.29 12.66 21.24
C THR A 184 -10.59 14.01 21.10
N GLU A 185 -10.46 14.77 22.21
CA GLU A 185 -9.67 16.01 22.22
C GLU A 185 -8.22 15.77 21.79
N SER A 186 -7.60 14.69 22.26
CA SER A 186 -6.26 14.32 21.83
C SER A 186 -6.12 14.06 20.33
N ASP A 187 -7.17 13.54 19.68
CA ASP A 187 -7.16 13.36 18.22
C ASP A 187 -7.24 14.70 17.49
N ARG A 188 -8.00 15.66 18.03
CA ARG A 188 -8.08 17.03 17.49
C ARG A 188 -6.75 17.77 17.61
N GLU A 189 -6.08 17.66 18.75
CA GLU A 189 -4.74 18.24 18.92
C GLU A 189 -3.73 17.67 17.93
N LYS A 190 -3.77 16.35 17.67
CA LYS A 190 -2.93 15.72 16.65
C LYS A 190 -3.27 16.22 15.25
N ALA A 191 -4.56 16.41 14.97
CA ALA A 191 -5.01 16.91 13.68
C ALA A 191 -4.53 18.34 13.39
N GLU A 192 -4.55 19.21 14.39
CA GLU A 192 -3.99 20.57 14.24
C GLU A 192 -2.49 20.54 13.94
N LYS A 193 -1.72 19.71 14.64
CA LYS A 193 -0.29 19.50 14.34
C LYS A 193 -0.08 18.97 12.93
N SER A 194 -0.86 17.96 12.53
CA SER A 194 -0.84 17.36 11.21
C SER A 194 -1.11 18.39 10.12
N LYS A 195 -2.13 19.24 10.30
CA LYS A 195 -2.48 20.34 9.39
C LYS A 195 -1.33 21.33 9.22
N VAL A 196 -0.68 21.73 10.31
CA VAL A 196 0.47 22.63 10.27
C VAL A 196 1.62 22.01 9.47
N LEU A 197 1.95 20.74 9.71
CA LEU A 197 3.00 20.03 8.99
C LEU A 197 2.68 19.91 7.49
N ARG A 198 1.42 19.60 7.14
CA ARG A 198 0.97 19.58 5.75
C ARG A 198 1.13 20.93 5.05
N LEU A 199 0.74 22.01 5.71
CA LEU A 199 0.87 23.36 5.15
C LEU A 199 2.33 23.75 4.93
N GLN A 200 3.22 23.42 5.89
CA GLN A 200 4.67 23.63 5.75
C GLN A 200 5.24 22.82 4.58
N GLU A 201 4.84 21.55 4.45
CA GLU A 201 5.24 20.71 3.33
C GLU A 201 4.79 21.30 2.00
N PHE A 202 3.54 21.74 1.89
CA PHE A 202 3.02 22.34 0.66
C PHE A 202 3.77 23.63 0.29
N GLU A 203 4.13 24.43 1.29
CA GLU A 203 4.92 25.63 1.05
C GLU A 203 6.33 25.29 0.55
N GLN A 204 6.99 24.31 1.18
CA GLN A 204 8.29 23.83 0.71
C GLN A 204 8.25 23.29 -0.71
N LEU A 205 7.23 22.47 -1.04
CA LEU A 205 7.04 21.92 -2.39
C LEU A 205 6.81 23.03 -3.43
N ARG A 206 6.15 24.15 -3.06
CA ARG A 206 5.98 25.31 -3.95
C ARG A 206 7.31 26.04 -4.20
N GLN A 207 8.09 26.25 -3.14
CA GLN A 207 9.39 26.91 -3.22
C GLN A 207 10.38 26.11 -4.07
N ASP A 208 10.38 24.78 -3.91
CA ASP A 208 11.28 23.87 -4.64
C ASP A 208 10.81 23.58 -6.07
N ASP A 209 9.61 24.04 -6.47
CA ASP A 209 8.95 23.75 -7.76
C ASP A 209 9.03 22.26 -8.17
N ILE A 210 8.83 21.36 -7.21
CA ILE A 210 8.92 19.91 -7.44
C ILE A 210 7.85 19.48 -8.45
N ARG A 211 8.31 18.81 -9.54
CA ARG A 211 7.44 18.29 -10.61
C ARG A 211 7.45 16.78 -10.66
N ILE A 212 6.32 16.22 -11.04
CA ILE A 212 6.18 14.78 -11.26
C ILE A 212 6.89 14.41 -12.57
N HIS A 213 7.78 13.43 -12.52
CA HIS A 213 8.61 13.06 -13.67
C HIS A 213 8.03 11.94 -14.54
N THR A 214 7.12 11.12 -14.02
CA THR A 214 6.62 9.91 -14.68
C THR A 214 5.11 9.74 -14.50
N GLY A 215 4.51 8.91 -15.36
CA GLY A 215 3.07 8.58 -15.30
C GLY A 215 2.17 9.65 -15.92
N ASP A 216 0.88 9.51 -15.69
CA ASP A 216 -0.18 10.34 -16.30
C ASP A 216 -0.15 11.81 -15.81
N LEU A 217 0.51 12.07 -14.69
CA LEU A 217 0.64 13.39 -14.06
C LEU A 217 2.00 14.04 -14.36
N ALA A 218 2.81 13.48 -15.26
CA ALA A 218 4.14 13.99 -15.60
C ALA A 218 4.09 15.47 -16.06
N GLY A 219 5.03 16.26 -15.54
CA GLY A 219 5.13 17.71 -15.79
C GLY A 219 4.29 18.59 -14.86
N GLN A 220 3.30 18.04 -14.17
CA GLN A 220 2.51 18.79 -13.17
C GLN A 220 3.33 19.07 -11.91
N ARG A 221 3.05 20.18 -11.23
CA ARG A 221 3.65 20.45 -9.93
C ARG A 221 3.07 19.51 -8.89
N LEU A 222 3.94 18.88 -8.12
CA LEU A 222 3.51 17.91 -7.11
C LEU A 222 2.52 18.53 -6.11
N VAL A 223 2.76 19.76 -5.68
CA VAL A 223 1.87 20.45 -4.72
C VAL A 223 0.46 20.67 -5.27
N ASP A 224 0.32 20.99 -6.56
CA ASP A 224 -1.00 21.22 -7.17
C ASP A 224 -1.82 19.93 -7.21
N VAL A 225 -1.15 18.81 -7.50
CA VAL A 225 -1.77 17.48 -7.44
C VAL A 225 -2.19 17.12 -6.02
N LEU A 226 -1.33 17.35 -5.02
CA LEU A 226 -1.64 17.07 -3.61
C LEU A 226 -2.79 17.95 -3.09
N VAL A 227 -2.86 19.22 -3.51
CA VAL A 227 -3.98 20.12 -3.19
C VAL A 227 -5.27 19.64 -3.85
N SER A 228 -5.22 19.19 -5.09
CA SER A 228 -6.41 18.66 -5.78
C SER A 228 -6.95 17.36 -5.17
N ASP A 229 -6.07 16.57 -4.54
CA ASP A 229 -6.44 15.32 -3.85
C ASP A 229 -7.08 15.55 -2.49
N LEU A 230 -6.81 16.70 -1.89
CA LEU A 230 -7.20 17.01 -0.53
C LEU A 230 -8.72 17.02 -0.39
N MET A 231 -9.21 16.27 0.59
CA MET A 231 -10.61 16.25 0.97
C MET A 231 -10.70 16.53 2.47
N GLU A 232 -10.86 17.83 2.79
CA GLU A 232 -10.96 18.28 4.19
C GLU A 232 -12.29 17.85 4.82
N THR A 233 -12.27 17.61 6.13
CA THR A 233 -13.48 17.45 6.91
C THR A 233 -14.20 18.82 6.99
N ALA A 234 -15.52 18.81 6.91
CA ALA A 234 -16.30 20.00 7.24
C ALA A 234 -16.02 20.40 8.70
N ALA A 235 -15.71 21.67 8.92
CA ALA A 235 -15.49 22.24 10.25
C ALA A 235 -16.74 22.16 11.10
#